data_f9bbe5afccc813cee6e6ddbe464cc5ac
#
_entry.id   f9bbe5afccc813cee6e6ddbe464cc5ac
#
_cell.length_a   1.000
_cell.length_b   1.000
_cell.length_c   1.000
_cell.angle_alpha   90.00
_cell.angle_beta   90.00
_cell.angle_gamma   90.00
#
_symmetry.space_group_name_H-M   'P 1'
#
loop_
_entity.id
_entity.type
_entity.pdbx_description
1 polymer ?
#
loop_
_entity_poly.entity_id
_entity_poly.type
_entity_poly.pdbx_seq_one_letter_code
_entity_poly.pdbx_strand_id
1 'polypeptide(L)'
;MTALKGGEFLIKETEAKDVFIPEEWNEEQLMIAQTCTDFLSQNVWNNLDRIDAQEEGLMVDLLNKAGELGLLGISVPEEFGGFGKDFTTSMLATEVLGAGHSFAVAISAHTGIGTLPILYYGNAEQKAKYIPKLSSGEWKAAYCLTEPSSGSDANSGKTNAKLTADGKHYILNGQKMWITNGGFADVYTVFAKIDDDENLSAFIVEKSFGGITLNPEEHKMGIKGSSTRQVFFNDCKVPVENLLSDRQNGFKIAVNILNLGRIKLAGAAIGGSKETISKSVQYANERQQFGRSISKYGAIRYKIAEQAIRVYASEAAIYRASQNVEDATKSLIAGGMDEAKAKLKGVEQFAVEAAIVKVHGSEVLDYVVDEGVQIYGGMGYSAEAPMDRAYRDARINRIFEGTNEINRMLTVDMMLKRAMKGELDLMGPAQAVAAELMAVPDFSTEETTLLSNEKKYVKGFKKSVLMVAGAAVQKLMMQLGKEQEILMNIADMIIETYVSESVLLRAEKLVAMKGEAAAKEQLDMMRVYINDAADRIHKSGKEAINSFASGDEQRAMLMGMKRFTKTEPFNSTEARRNISAKLIAENKYCF
;
A
#
# COMPACT_ATOMS: atom_id res chain seq x y z
N MET A 1 -21.07 -8.95 -15.19
CA MET A 1 -20.24 -9.97 -14.48
C MET A 1 -20.34 -9.73 -12.97
N THR A 2 -20.29 -10.76 -12.16
CA THR A 2 -20.17 -10.59 -10.70
C THR A 2 -18.80 -10.00 -10.40
N ALA A 3 -18.75 -8.90 -9.64
CA ALA A 3 -17.49 -8.29 -9.21
C ALA A 3 -16.58 -9.34 -8.54
N LEU A 4 -15.28 -9.28 -8.80
CA LEU A 4 -14.31 -10.16 -8.15
C LEU A 4 -14.33 -9.94 -6.63
N LYS A 5 -14.11 -11.01 -5.89
CA LYS A 5 -13.82 -10.94 -4.45
C LYS A 5 -12.31 -11.02 -4.21
N GLY A 6 -11.86 -10.52 -3.08
CA GLY A 6 -10.44 -10.54 -2.75
C GLY A 6 -9.84 -11.94 -2.76
N GLY A 7 -8.70 -12.08 -3.42
CA GLY A 7 -8.02 -13.34 -3.67
C GLY A 7 -8.49 -14.13 -4.90
N GLU A 8 -9.67 -13.81 -5.46
CA GLU A 8 -10.21 -14.52 -6.63
C GLU A 8 -9.38 -14.32 -7.91
N PHE A 9 -8.51 -13.33 -7.96
CA PHE A 9 -7.62 -13.11 -9.11
C PHE A 9 -6.72 -14.33 -9.43
N LEU A 10 -6.46 -15.20 -8.45
CA LEU A 10 -5.70 -16.44 -8.69
C LEU A 10 -6.48 -17.51 -9.47
N ILE A 11 -7.80 -17.50 -9.38
CA ILE A 11 -8.67 -18.57 -9.90
C ILE A 11 -9.67 -18.10 -10.94
N LYS A 12 -9.84 -16.79 -11.09
CA LYS A 12 -10.70 -16.19 -12.10
C LYS A 12 -9.90 -15.35 -13.08
N GLU A 13 -10.41 -15.22 -14.28
CA GLU A 13 -9.89 -14.29 -15.28
C GLU A 13 -10.52 -12.91 -15.08
N THR A 14 -9.75 -11.86 -15.33
CA THR A 14 -10.19 -10.47 -15.31
C THR A 14 -10.08 -9.92 -16.74
N GLU A 15 -11.10 -9.22 -17.19
CA GLU A 15 -11.10 -8.53 -18.48
C GLU A 15 -10.44 -7.15 -18.34
N ALA A 16 -9.60 -6.76 -19.29
CA ALA A 16 -8.91 -5.47 -19.27
C ALA A 16 -9.88 -4.26 -19.21
N LYS A 17 -11.06 -4.38 -19.84
CA LYS A 17 -12.09 -3.33 -19.80
C LYS A 17 -12.68 -3.07 -18.41
N ASP A 18 -12.61 -4.06 -17.52
CA ASP A 18 -13.21 -4.02 -16.18
C ASP A 18 -12.25 -3.49 -15.10
N VAL A 19 -10.99 -3.19 -15.44
CA VAL A 19 -10.04 -2.56 -14.51
C VAL A 19 -9.92 -1.06 -14.78
N PHE A 20 -9.80 -0.28 -13.72
CA PHE A 20 -9.45 1.13 -13.82
C PHE A 20 -7.93 1.26 -14.06
N ILE A 21 -7.56 2.19 -14.94
CA ILE A 21 -6.15 2.53 -15.21
C ILE A 21 -5.93 4.05 -15.08
N PRO A 22 -4.74 4.51 -14.66
CA PRO A 22 -4.45 5.94 -14.48
C PRO A 22 -4.68 6.80 -15.74
N GLU A 23 -4.65 6.22 -16.91
CA GLU A 23 -4.93 6.92 -18.15
C GLU A 23 -6.41 7.31 -18.36
N GLU A 24 -7.29 6.94 -17.41
CA GLU A 24 -8.74 7.25 -17.41
C GLU A 24 -9.15 8.38 -16.46
N TRP A 25 -8.18 9.07 -15.81
CA TRP A 25 -8.52 10.22 -14.95
C TRP A 25 -9.37 11.25 -15.67
N ASN A 26 -10.46 11.67 -15.04
CA ASN A 26 -11.29 12.75 -15.55
C ASN A 26 -10.72 14.13 -15.17
N GLU A 27 -11.30 15.19 -15.74
CA GLU A 27 -10.83 16.57 -15.53
C GLU A 27 -10.86 17.00 -14.06
N GLU A 28 -11.91 16.63 -13.31
CA GLU A 28 -12.02 16.94 -11.89
C GLU A 28 -10.91 16.30 -11.06
N GLN A 29 -10.63 15.01 -11.32
CA GLN A 29 -9.57 14.27 -10.65
C GLN A 29 -8.18 14.87 -10.95
N LEU A 30 -7.94 15.25 -12.20
CA LEU A 30 -6.71 15.92 -12.61
C LEU A 30 -6.58 17.31 -11.96
N MET A 31 -7.67 18.06 -11.76
CA MET A 31 -7.66 19.32 -11.03
C MET A 31 -7.30 19.13 -9.55
N ILE A 32 -7.82 18.09 -8.91
CA ILE A 32 -7.45 17.73 -7.53
C ILE A 32 -5.96 17.39 -7.45
N ALA A 33 -5.46 16.57 -8.37
CA ALA A 33 -4.04 16.24 -8.45
C ALA A 33 -3.16 17.48 -8.64
N GLN A 34 -3.57 18.40 -9.52
CA GLN A 34 -2.86 19.66 -9.74
C GLN A 34 -2.85 20.53 -8.47
N THR A 35 -3.99 20.64 -7.78
CA THR A 35 -4.07 21.38 -6.50
C THR A 35 -3.12 20.81 -5.45
N CYS A 36 -3.02 19.47 -5.36
CA CYS A 36 -2.04 18.82 -4.48
C CYS A 36 -0.59 19.13 -4.89
N THR A 37 -0.29 19.13 -6.19
CA THR A 37 1.05 19.46 -6.72
C THR A 37 1.42 20.90 -6.43
N ASP A 38 0.49 21.84 -6.66
CA ASP A 38 0.68 23.26 -6.40
C ASP A 38 0.90 23.51 -4.90
N PHE A 39 0.13 22.83 -4.06
CA PHE A 39 0.32 22.91 -2.62
C PHE A 39 1.73 22.46 -2.19
N LEU A 40 2.20 21.32 -2.69
CA LEU A 40 3.54 20.84 -2.39
C LEU A 40 4.62 21.81 -2.86
N SER A 41 4.50 22.32 -4.08
CA SER A 41 5.50 23.22 -4.65
C SER A 41 5.57 24.58 -3.93
N GLN A 42 4.44 25.12 -3.54
CA GLN A 42 4.36 26.44 -2.92
C GLN A 42 4.64 26.40 -1.40
N ASN A 43 4.25 25.34 -0.70
CA ASN A 43 4.25 25.30 0.75
C ASN A 43 5.22 24.28 1.35
N VAL A 44 5.50 23.16 0.68
CA VAL A 44 6.24 22.04 1.28
C VAL A 44 7.68 21.97 0.78
N TRP A 45 7.89 21.86 -0.53
CA TRP A 45 9.23 21.59 -1.07
C TRP A 45 10.26 22.68 -0.79
N ASN A 46 9.82 23.95 -0.71
CA ASN A 46 10.69 25.08 -0.37
C ASN A 46 11.00 25.18 1.14
N ASN A 47 10.34 24.36 1.97
CA ASN A 47 10.47 24.39 3.43
C ASN A 47 11.00 23.07 4.02
N LEU A 48 11.51 22.12 3.21
CA LEU A 48 11.88 20.78 3.69
C LEU A 48 12.90 20.80 4.82
N ASP A 49 13.89 21.69 4.80
CA ASP A 49 14.89 21.79 5.86
C ASP A 49 14.29 22.34 7.16
N ARG A 50 13.38 23.32 7.07
CA ARG A 50 12.64 23.87 8.22
C ARG A 50 11.70 22.83 8.81
N ILE A 51 11.03 22.05 7.94
CA ILE A 51 10.17 20.92 8.33
C ILE A 51 10.99 19.87 9.07
N ASP A 52 12.15 19.45 8.53
CA ASP A 52 13.01 18.43 9.15
C ASP A 52 13.66 18.94 10.45
N ALA A 53 13.88 20.24 10.57
CA ALA A 53 14.31 20.89 11.82
C ALA A 53 13.17 20.98 12.87
N GLN A 54 11.96 20.56 12.52
CA GLN A 54 10.75 20.66 13.37
C GLN A 54 10.51 22.09 13.86
N GLU A 55 10.62 23.09 12.95
CA GLU A 55 10.33 24.48 13.28
C GLU A 55 8.92 24.59 13.91
N GLU A 56 8.87 25.24 15.06
CA GLU A 56 7.66 25.32 15.88
C GLU A 56 6.47 25.89 15.11
N GLY A 57 5.34 25.20 15.14
CA GLY A 57 4.10 25.61 14.47
C GLY A 57 4.06 25.35 12.97
N LEU A 58 5.20 25.14 12.28
CA LEU A 58 5.22 25.02 10.82
C LEU A 58 4.36 23.86 10.30
N MET A 59 4.47 22.67 10.88
CA MET A 59 3.66 21.52 10.43
C MET A 59 2.16 21.76 10.65
N VAL A 60 1.79 22.39 11.76
CA VAL A 60 0.40 22.73 12.06
C VAL A 60 -0.12 23.76 11.05
N ASP A 61 0.67 24.79 10.70
CA ASP A 61 0.34 25.78 9.69
C ASP A 61 0.13 25.15 8.30
N LEU A 62 1.00 24.21 7.91
CA LEU A 62 0.87 23.45 6.66
C LEU A 62 -0.43 22.63 6.63
N LEU A 63 -0.78 21.97 7.74
CA LEU A 63 -2.05 21.23 7.83
C LEU A 63 -3.27 22.16 7.80
N ASN A 64 -3.20 23.35 8.43
CA ASN A 64 -4.25 24.36 8.34
C ASN A 64 -4.47 24.81 6.90
N LYS A 65 -3.40 25.18 6.19
CA LYS A 65 -3.46 25.57 4.77
C LYS A 65 -4.01 24.45 3.89
N ALA A 66 -3.64 23.19 4.16
CA ALA A 66 -4.22 22.05 3.46
C ALA A 66 -5.73 21.91 3.74
N GLY A 67 -6.17 22.19 4.96
CA GLY A 67 -7.58 22.25 5.35
C GLY A 67 -8.35 23.35 4.61
N GLU A 68 -7.79 24.55 4.52
CA GLU A 68 -8.38 25.70 3.77
C GLU A 68 -8.62 25.36 2.29
N LEU A 69 -7.78 24.53 1.70
CA LEU A 69 -7.92 24.02 0.34
C LEU A 69 -8.80 22.76 0.25
N GLY A 70 -9.35 22.28 1.36
CA GLY A 70 -10.16 21.07 1.42
C GLY A 70 -9.40 19.74 1.27
N LEU A 71 -8.06 19.77 1.26
CA LEU A 71 -7.23 18.56 1.06
C LEU A 71 -7.33 17.57 2.24
N LEU A 72 -7.78 18.00 3.41
CA LEU A 72 -8.05 17.15 4.57
C LEU A 72 -9.40 16.44 4.48
N GLY A 73 -10.33 16.94 3.66
CA GLY A 73 -11.71 16.47 3.55
C GLY A 73 -12.07 15.78 2.24
N ILE A 74 -11.12 15.37 1.39
CA ILE A 74 -11.39 14.84 0.04
C ILE A 74 -12.41 13.69 0.07
N SER A 75 -12.26 12.72 0.96
CA SER A 75 -13.15 11.55 1.09
C SER A 75 -14.18 11.68 2.21
N VAL A 76 -14.19 12.79 2.94
CA VAL A 76 -15.18 13.07 3.98
C VAL A 76 -16.50 13.48 3.31
N PRO A 77 -17.66 12.94 3.74
CA PRO A 77 -18.96 13.34 3.20
C PRO A 77 -19.22 14.85 3.28
N GLU A 78 -19.97 15.38 2.32
CA GLU A 78 -20.30 16.82 2.23
C GLU A 78 -21.04 17.33 3.48
N GLU A 79 -21.88 16.48 4.09
CA GLU A 79 -22.61 16.81 5.33
C GLU A 79 -21.68 17.14 6.51
N PHE A 80 -20.41 16.69 6.46
CA PHE A 80 -19.37 16.99 7.45
C PHE A 80 -18.32 17.97 6.92
N GLY A 81 -18.59 18.68 5.83
CA GLY A 81 -17.71 19.71 5.26
C GLY A 81 -16.59 19.18 4.36
N GLY A 82 -16.66 17.94 3.91
CA GLY A 82 -15.74 17.37 2.94
C GLY A 82 -16.23 17.47 1.50
N PHE A 83 -15.51 16.83 0.56
CA PHE A 83 -15.86 16.78 -0.86
C PHE A 83 -16.59 15.50 -1.29
N GLY A 84 -16.74 14.52 -0.42
CA GLY A 84 -17.45 13.26 -0.68
C GLY A 84 -16.88 12.45 -1.84
N LYS A 85 -15.59 12.63 -2.19
CA LYS A 85 -14.99 11.95 -3.34
C LYS A 85 -14.77 10.45 -3.06
N ASP A 86 -14.81 9.67 -4.13
CA ASP A 86 -14.61 8.23 -4.08
C ASP A 86 -13.18 7.85 -3.64
N PHE A 87 -13.02 6.55 -3.35
CA PHE A 87 -11.75 6.04 -2.84
C PHE A 87 -10.62 6.18 -3.86
N THR A 88 -10.91 5.99 -5.15
CA THR A 88 -9.92 6.10 -6.23
C THR A 88 -9.40 7.53 -6.37
N THR A 89 -10.27 8.54 -6.27
CA THR A 89 -9.89 9.96 -6.24
C THR A 89 -9.05 10.31 -5.00
N SER A 90 -9.43 9.78 -3.84
CA SER A 90 -8.63 9.93 -2.61
C SER A 90 -7.25 9.30 -2.74
N MET A 91 -7.14 8.20 -3.50
CA MET A 91 -5.85 7.56 -3.78
C MET A 91 -4.96 8.41 -4.68
N LEU A 92 -5.51 9.06 -5.70
CA LEU A 92 -4.76 9.99 -6.56
C LEU A 92 -4.18 11.17 -5.75
N ALA A 93 -4.99 11.78 -4.88
CA ALA A 93 -4.49 12.83 -3.99
C ALA A 93 -3.40 12.30 -3.03
N THR A 94 -3.58 11.08 -2.49
CA THR A 94 -2.59 10.44 -1.63
C THR A 94 -1.28 10.16 -2.37
N GLU A 95 -1.35 9.74 -3.62
CA GLU A 95 -0.17 9.53 -4.47
C GLU A 95 0.60 10.84 -4.64
N VAL A 96 -0.06 11.90 -5.10
CA VAL A 96 0.61 13.19 -5.32
C VAL A 96 1.22 13.73 -4.02
N LEU A 97 0.44 13.76 -2.93
CA LEU A 97 0.91 14.24 -1.64
C LEU A 97 2.03 13.36 -1.05
N GLY A 98 2.17 12.12 -1.51
CA GLY A 98 3.25 11.20 -1.13
C GLY A 98 4.65 11.72 -1.41
N ALA A 99 4.81 12.65 -2.35
CA ALA A 99 6.07 13.36 -2.61
C ALA A 99 6.41 14.45 -1.57
N GLY A 100 5.59 14.62 -0.54
CA GLY A 100 5.73 15.67 0.49
C GLY A 100 6.63 15.29 1.69
N HIS A 101 7.35 14.16 1.65
CA HIS A 101 8.27 13.75 2.72
C HIS A 101 7.57 13.67 4.10
N SER A 102 8.12 14.33 5.12
CA SER A 102 7.54 14.37 6.48
C SER A 102 6.11 14.92 6.52
N PHE A 103 5.79 15.88 5.63
CA PHE A 103 4.42 16.39 5.50
C PHE A 103 3.45 15.30 5.00
N ALA A 104 3.86 14.46 4.05
CA ALA A 104 3.04 13.35 3.56
C ALA A 104 2.64 12.39 4.70
N VAL A 105 3.53 12.14 5.64
CA VAL A 105 3.24 11.30 6.82
C VAL A 105 2.25 12.00 7.76
N ALA A 106 2.44 13.30 8.03
CA ALA A 106 1.58 14.06 8.92
C ALA A 106 0.13 14.16 8.39
N ILE A 107 -0.03 14.51 7.11
CA ILE A 107 -1.36 14.61 6.48
C ILE A 107 -2.03 13.22 6.35
N SER A 108 -1.28 12.17 6.01
CA SER A 108 -1.81 10.81 5.89
C SER A 108 -2.24 10.25 7.25
N ALA A 109 -1.49 10.51 8.31
CA ALA A 109 -1.87 10.12 9.66
C ALA A 109 -3.15 10.85 10.11
N HIS A 110 -3.27 12.15 9.81
CA HIS A 110 -4.45 12.92 10.14
C HIS A 110 -5.68 12.46 9.36
N THR A 111 -5.63 12.46 8.03
CA THR A 111 -6.78 12.15 7.15
C THR A 111 -7.14 10.67 7.12
N GLY A 112 -6.16 9.80 7.37
CA GLY A 112 -6.32 8.34 7.38
C GLY A 112 -6.60 7.81 8.77
N ILE A 113 -5.56 7.30 9.43
CA ILE A 113 -5.70 6.57 10.69
C ILE A 113 -6.25 7.41 11.85
N GLY A 114 -6.12 8.73 11.84
CA GLY A 114 -6.65 9.63 12.86
C GLY A 114 -8.15 9.92 12.69
N THR A 115 -8.59 10.24 11.47
CA THR A 115 -9.97 10.67 11.18
C THR A 115 -10.91 9.50 10.87
N LEU A 116 -10.46 8.52 10.08
CA LEU A 116 -11.34 7.44 9.58
C LEU A 116 -11.93 6.53 10.68
N PRO A 117 -11.27 6.24 11.81
CA PRO A 117 -11.93 5.50 12.90
C PRO A 117 -13.22 6.18 13.36
N ILE A 118 -13.20 7.51 13.56
CA ILE A 118 -14.37 8.27 13.99
C ILE A 118 -15.41 8.34 12.87
N LEU A 119 -14.99 8.57 11.63
CA LEU A 119 -15.89 8.65 10.48
C LEU A 119 -16.66 7.34 10.25
N TYR A 120 -16.01 6.19 10.38
CA TYR A 120 -16.63 4.91 10.02
C TYR A 120 -17.27 4.18 11.21
N TYR A 121 -16.82 4.41 12.44
CA TYR A 121 -17.30 3.70 13.63
C TYR A 121 -17.99 4.60 14.65
N GLY A 122 -17.86 5.92 14.50
CA GLY A 122 -18.55 6.87 15.36
C GLY A 122 -20.07 6.83 15.20
N ASN A 123 -20.80 7.08 16.27
CA ASN A 123 -22.22 7.35 16.20
C ASN A 123 -22.49 8.77 15.63
N ALA A 124 -23.75 9.12 15.42
CA ALA A 124 -24.13 10.40 14.81
C ALA A 124 -23.58 11.62 15.59
N GLU A 125 -23.64 11.57 16.92
CA GLU A 125 -23.16 12.67 17.78
C GLU A 125 -21.65 12.81 17.72
N GLN A 126 -20.91 11.69 17.77
CA GLN A 126 -19.46 11.68 17.64
C GLN A 126 -19.02 12.23 16.26
N LYS A 127 -19.65 11.77 15.18
CA LYS A 127 -19.36 12.27 13.83
C LYS A 127 -19.61 13.77 13.72
N ALA A 128 -20.78 14.24 14.15
CA ALA A 128 -21.15 15.64 14.10
C ALA A 128 -20.22 16.55 14.93
N LYS A 129 -19.70 16.03 16.04
CA LYS A 129 -18.78 16.79 16.91
C LYS A 129 -17.36 16.88 16.34
N TYR A 130 -16.83 15.77 15.80
CA TYR A 130 -15.40 15.65 15.50
C TYR A 130 -15.07 15.83 14.01
N ILE A 131 -15.87 15.24 13.10
CA ILE A 131 -15.49 15.18 11.69
C ILE A 131 -15.38 16.56 11.02
N PRO A 132 -16.31 17.53 11.23
CA PRO A 132 -16.18 18.85 10.64
C PRO A 132 -14.88 19.58 11.03
N LYS A 133 -14.45 19.44 12.29
CA LYS A 133 -13.21 20.05 12.79
C LYS A 133 -11.96 19.37 12.24
N LEU A 134 -12.01 18.06 12.02
CA LEU A 134 -10.92 17.32 11.42
C LEU A 134 -10.83 17.57 9.92
N SER A 135 -11.95 17.67 9.24
CA SER A 135 -12.04 17.95 7.80
C SER A 135 -11.55 19.35 7.44
N SER A 136 -11.86 20.35 8.28
CA SER A 136 -11.39 21.73 8.10
C SER A 136 -9.94 21.96 8.55
N GLY A 137 -9.39 21.05 9.37
CA GLY A 137 -8.09 21.23 10.00
C GLY A 137 -8.13 22.11 11.26
N GLU A 138 -9.30 22.51 11.75
CA GLU A 138 -9.43 23.18 13.06
C GLU A 138 -8.82 22.32 14.17
N TRP A 139 -9.09 21.01 14.15
CA TRP A 139 -8.50 20.02 15.03
C TRP A 139 -7.63 19.04 14.24
N LYS A 140 -6.55 18.54 14.89
CA LYS A 140 -5.66 17.51 14.36
C LYS A 140 -5.86 16.21 15.11
N ALA A 141 -5.77 15.11 14.38
CA ALA A 141 -5.95 13.78 14.92
C ALA A 141 -4.66 12.97 14.96
N ALA A 142 -4.56 12.10 15.97
CA ALA A 142 -3.54 11.08 16.10
C ALA A 142 -4.15 9.71 16.43
N TYR A 143 -3.39 8.65 16.16
CA TYR A 143 -3.80 7.26 16.33
C TYR A 143 -2.89 6.55 17.30
N CYS A 144 -3.42 6.13 18.45
CA CYS A 144 -2.69 5.61 19.58
C CYS A 144 -2.91 4.10 19.76
N LEU A 145 -2.29 3.29 18.90
CA LEU A 145 -2.37 1.81 18.98
C LEU A 145 -1.11 1.23 19.60
N THR A 146 0.06 1.49 19.02
CA THR A 146 1.34 0.87 19.37
C THR A 146 1.78 1.19 20.79
N GLU A 147 2.30 0.19 21.50
CA GLU A 147 2.90 0.30 22.84
C GLU A 147 4.32 -0.26 22.84
N PRO A 148 5.15 0.03 23.85
CA PRO A 148 6.53 -0.49 23.92
C PRO A 148 6.65 -2.01 23.79
N SER A 149 5.65 -2.76 24.26
CA SER A 149 5.59 -4.23 24.20
C SER A 149 4.60 -4.78 23.18
N SER A 150 3.92 -3.93 22.40
CA SER A 150 2.85 -4.32 21.48
C SER A 150 2.95 -3.54 20.17
N GLY A 151 3.74 -4.08 19.22
CA GLY A 151 3.87 -3.57 17.86
C GLY A 151 3.05 -4.43 16.89
N SER A 152 3.69 -5.48 16.31
CA SER A 152 3.01 -6.41 15.39
C SER A 152 1.87 -7.18 16.05
N ASP A 153 2.01 -7.54 17.32
CA ASP A 153 0.95 -8.12 18.13
C ASP A 153 0.11 -7.01 18.81
N ALA A 154 -0.68 -6.30 17.98
CA ALA A 154 -1.37 -5.10 18.43
C ALA A 154 -2.44 -5.36 19.50
N ASN A 155 -3.08 -6.55 19.52
CA ASN A 155 -4.09 -6.87 20.52
C ASN A 155 -3.52 -7.19 21.93
N SER A 156 -2.19 -7.32 22.04
CA SER A 156 -1.51 -7.55 23.32
C SER A 156 -1.23 -6.27 24.13
N GLY A 157 -1.74 -5.12 23.68
CA GLY A 157 -1.61 -3.82 24.35
C GLY A 157 -2.05 -3.88 25.83
N LYS A 158 -1.33 -3.12 26.68
CA LYS A 158 -1.53 -3.11 28.15
C LYS A 158 -2.19 -1.84 28.67
N THR A 159 -2.37 -0.82 27.82
CA THR A 159 -3.15 0.37 28.18
C THR A 159 -4.53 -0.07 28.61
N ASN A 160 -4.97 0.38 29.78
CA ASN A 160 -6.23 -0.04 30.38
C ASN A 160 -7.19 1.13 30.60
N ALA A 161 -8.47 0.79 30.71
CA ALA A 161 -9.54 1.71 31.01
C ALA A 161 -10.43 1.10 32.10
N LYS A 162 -10.75 1.87 33.13
CA LYS A 162 -11.64 1.44 34.22
C LYS A 162 -12.83 2.37 34.32
N LEU A 163 -14.05 1.79 34.40
CA LEU A 163 -15.26 2.58 34.58
C LEU A 163 -15.29 3.17 36.00
N THR A 164 -15.62 4.46 36.12
CA THR A 164 -15.82 5.13 37.42
C THR A 164 -17.05 4.59 38.13
N ALA A 165 -17.08 4.72 39.44
CA ALA A 165 -18.19 4.21 40.28
C ALA A 165 -19.55 4.85 39.92
N ASP A 166 -19.56 6.08 39.40
CA ASP A 166 -20.76 6.78 38.94
C ASP A 166 -21.19 6.38 37.52
N GLY A 167 -20.41 5.54 36.87
CA GLY A 167 -20.68 5.04 35.49
C GLY A 167 -20.58 6.07 34.40
N LYS A 168 -20.02 7.26 34.67
CA LYS A 168 -20.02 8.38 33.71
C LYS A 168 -18.71 8.51 32.91
N HIS A 169 -17.62 7.92 33.40
CA HIS A 169 -16.31 8.09 32.78
C HIS A 169 -15.51 6.78 32.79
N TYR A 170 -14.59 6.68 31.86
CA TYR A 170 -13.47 5.72 31.93
C TYR A 170 -12.20 6.46 32.38
N ILE A 171 -11.43 5.83 33.26
CA ILE A 171 -10.09 6.27 33.65
C ILE A 171 -9.08 5.49 32.86
N LEU A 172 -8.39 6.15 31.93
CA LEU A 172 -7.37 5.56 31.08
C LEU A 172 -6.00 5.70 31.71
N ASN A 173 -5.26 4.59 31.75
CA ASN A 173 -3.87 4.53 32.20
C ASN A 173 -3.03 3.68 31.25
N GLY A 174 -1.88 4.20 30.82
CA GLY A 174 -0.97 3.47 29.94
C GLY A 174 -0.04 4.35 29.16
N GLN A 175 0.68 3.72 28.23
CA GLN A 175 1.68 4.38 27.39
C GLN A 175 1.53 3.95 25.94
N LYS A 176 1.56 4.91 25.04
CA LYS A 176 1.62 4.68 23.59
C LYS A 176 2.95 5.17 23.03
N MET A 177 3.42 4.54 21.95
CA MET A 177 4.72 4.77 21.35
C MET A 177 4.62 5.00 19.85
N TRP A 178 5.53 5.79 19.31
CA TRP A 178 5.62 6.13 17.89
C TRP A 178 4.38 6.86 17.34
N ILE A 179 3.77 7.74 18.13
CA ILE A 179 2.52 8.39 17.76
C ILE A 179 2.77 9.58 16.86
N THR A 180 2.48 9.40 15.58
CA THR A 180 2.53 10.49 14.57
C THR A 180 1.48 11.55 14.91
N ASN A 181 1.84 12.83 14.75
CA ASN A 181 1.08 14.01 15.14
C ASN A 181 0.86 14.11 16.66
N GLY A 182 1.44 13.23 17.47
CA GLY A 182 1.24 13.20 18.91
C GLY A 182 1.58 14.51 19.63
N GLY A 183 2.50 15.30 19.09
CA GLY A 183 2.92 16.56 19.69
C GLY A 183 1.91 17.70 19.60
N PHE A 184 1.03 17.68 18.60
CA PHE A 184 0.08 18.76 18.33
C PHE A 184 -1.37 18.29 18.13
N ALA A 185 -1.67 16.99 18.23
CA ALA A 185 -3.02 16.48 18.09
C ALA A 185 -3.97 17.06 19.16
N ASP A 186 -5.18 17.39 18.73
CA ASP A 186 -6.30 17.83 19.60
C ASP A 186 -7.14 16.64 20.04
N VAL A 187 -7.20 15.59 19.21
CA VAL A 187 -7.94 14.37 19.45
C VAL A 187 -7.09 13.14 19.12
N TYR A 188 -7.19 12.13 19.99
CA TYR A 188 -6.49 10.86 19.86
C TYR A 188 -7.50 9.72 19.78
N THR A 189 -7.39 8.84 18.77
CA THR A 189 -8.06 7.54 18.80
C THR A 189 -7.19 6.58 19.60
N VAL A 190 -7.62 6.22 20.81
CA VAL A 190 -6.83 5.45 21.78
C VAL A 190 -7.41 4.05 21.91
N PHE A 191 -6.55 3.04 21.80
CA PHE A 191 -6.92 1.64 22.00
C PHE A 191 -6.49 1.18 23.40
N ALA A 192 -7.43 0.66 24.18
CA ALA A 192 -7.19 0.19 25.52
C ALA A 192 -8.09 -1.00 25.85
N LYS A 193 -7.68 -1.82 26.82
CA LYS A 193 -8.53 -2.89 27.38
C LYS A 193 -9.37 -2.34 28.52
N ILE A 194 -10.67 -2.64 28.51
CA ILE A 194 -11.54 -2.30 29.63
C ILE A 194 -11.46 -3.43 30.63
N ASP A 195 -11.07 -3.11 31.85
CA ASP A 195 -10.85 -4.09 32.91
C ASP A 195 -9.93 -5.25 32.45
N ASP A 196 -10.39 -6.49 32.52
CA ASP A 196 -9.68 -7.71 32.13
C ASP A 196 -10.12 -8.23 30.73
N ASP A 197 -10.64 -7.35 29.86
CA ASP A 197 -11.09 -7.75 28.53
C ASP A 197 -9.97 -8.41 27.71
N GLU A 198 -10.34 -9.41 26.92
CA GLU A 198 -9.41 -10.10 26.02
C GLU A 198 -9.00 -9.17 24.86
N ASN A 199 -9.96 -8.43 24.32
CA ASN A 199 -9.74 -7.59 23.14
C ASN A 199 -9.72 -6.10 23.49
N LEU A 200 -9.05 -5.32 22.66
CA LEU A 200 -9.02 -3.87 22.75
C LEU A 200 -10.41 -3.27 22.49
N SER A 201 -10.71 -2.20 23.20
CA SER A 201 -11.74 -1.21 22.89
C SER A 201 -11.09 0.06 22.35
N ALA A 202 -11.83 0.92 21.68
CA ALA A 202 -11.33 2.18 21.13
C ALA A 202 -12.04 3.37 21.81
N PHE A 203 -11.31 4.46 22.03
CA PHE A 203 -11.80 5.67 22.67
C PHE A 203 -11.42 6.91 21.85
N ILE A 204 -12.32 7.88 21.78
CA ILE A 204 -12.01 9.23 21.28
C ILE A 204 -11.58 10.07 22.49
N VAL A 205 -10.30 10.41 22.57
CA VAL A 205 -9.73 11.13 23.70
C VAL A 205 -9.31 12.53 23.26
N GLU A 206 -9.96 13.56 23.82
CA GLU A 206 -9.58 14.96 23.60
C GLU A 206 -8.39 15.35 24.48
N LYS A 207 -7.48 16.13 23.93
CA LYS A 207 -6.37 16.70 24.72
C LYS A 207 -6.86 17.48 25.93
N SER A 208 -8.02 18.11 25.84
CA SER A 208 -8.68 18.87 26.91
C SER A 208 -9.14 18.04 28.12
N PHE A 209 -9.26 16.72 27.98
CA PHE A 209 -9.67 15.86 29.11
C PHE A 209 -8.60 15.77 30.22
N GLY A 210 -7.38 16.22 29.95
CA GLY A 210 -6.27 16.16 30.89
C GLY A 210 -5.72 14.75 31.10
N GLY A 211 -4.71 14.63 31.96
CA GLY A 211 -4.05 13.33 32.22
C GLY A 211 -3.19 12.82 31.05
N ILE A 212 -2.91 13.63 30.05
CA ILE A 212 -2.06 13.31 28.91
C ILE A 212 -0.72 14.02 29.05
N THR A 213 0.37 13.26 29.00
CA THR A 213 1.73 13.80 28.98
C THR A 213 2.50 13.22 27.81
N LEU A 214 3.46 13.98 27.31
CA LEU A 214 4.21 13.65 26.10
C LEU A 214 5.71 13.67 26.41
N ASN A 215 6.46 12.68 25.90
CA ASN A 215 7.92 12.75 25.86
C ASN A 215 8.38 13.74 24.76
N PRO A 216 9.66 14.12 24.74
CA PRO A 216 10.25 14.83 23.61
C PRO A 216 10.03 14.10 22.28
N GLU A 217 10.22 14.80 21.17
CA GLU A 217 10.18 14.21 19.83
C GLU A 217 11.22 13.09 19.68
N GLU A 218 10.84 12.01 19.02
CA GLU A 218 11.72 10.88 18.76
C GLU A 218 12.80 11.23 17.72
N HIS A 219 14.02 10.80 17.99
CA HIS A 219 15.14 10.93 17.05
C HIS A 219 15.07 9.82 16.00
N LYS A 220 14.61 10.15 14.78
CA LYS A 220 14.35 9.19 13.71
C LYS A 220 15.41 9.21 12.62
N MET A 221 15.58 8.10 11.91
CA MET A 221 16.44 7.99 10.74
C MET A 221 15.96 8.93 9.61
N GLY A 222 14.67 8.91 9.30
CA GLY A 222 13.99 9.70 8.29
C GLY A 222 12.66 10.24 8.80
N ILE A 223 11.88 10.87 7.91
CA ILE A 223 10.63 11.56 8.27
C ILE A 223 10.79 12.44 9.52
N LYS A 224 11.93 13.12 9.59
CA LYS A 224 12.37 13.84 10.80
C LYS A 224 11.40 14.95 11.19
N GLY A 225 10.79 15.59 10.21
CA GLY A 225 9.89 16.71 10.41
C GLY A 225 8.46 16.32 10.84
N SER A 226 8.06 15.04 10.77
CA SER A 226 6.79 14.61 11.33
C SER A 226 6.90 14.47 12.84
N SER A 227 6.00 15.11 13.61
CA SER A 227 5.95 14.90 15.05
C SER A 227 5.70 13.42 15.35
N THR A 228 6.53 12.84 16.20
CA THR A 228 6.42 11.44 16.63
C THR A 228 6.80 11.37 18.10
N ARG A 229 5.84 11.06 18.96
CA ARG A 229 6.05 11.09 20.41
C ARG A 229 5.53 9.83 21.10
N GLN A 230 6.03 9.60 22.29
CA GLN A 230 5.38 8.72 23.26
C GLN A 230 4.28 9.52 23.97
N VAL A 231 3.11 8.90 24.12
CA VAL A 231 1.94 9.50 24.75
C VAL A 231 1.59 8.69 26.00
N PHE A 232 1.54 9.35 27.14
CA PHE A 232 1.20 8.74 28.44
C PHE A 232 -0.17 9.20 28.87
N PHE A 233 -0.98 8.26 29.31
CA PHE A 233 -2.26 8.49 29.95
C PHE A 233 -2.12 8.18 31.44
N ASN A 234 -2.34 9.19 32.28
CA ASN A 234 -2.20 9.13 33.72
C ASN A 234 -3.52 9.60 34.32
N ASP A 235 -4.35 8.65 34.73
CA ASP A 235 -5.70 8.89 35.20
C ASP A 235 -6.54 9.80 34.27
N CYS A 236 -6.35 9.60 32.95
CA CYS A 236 -7.05 10.38 31.94
C CYS A 236 -8.55 10.05 31.97
N LYS A 237 -9.37 11.06 32.29
CA LYS A 237 -10.80 10.90 32.53
C LYS A 237 -11.58 11.11 31.23
N VAL A 238 -12.04 10.03 30.62
CA VAL A 238 -12.74 10.01 29.33
C VAL A 238 -14.23 9.75 29.54
N PRO A 239 -15.14 10.62 29.05
CA PRO A 239 -16.58 10.38 29.14
C PRO A 239 -17.00 9.05 28.49
N VAL A 240 -18.01 8.39 29.02
CA VAL A 240 -18.49 7.08 28.52
C VAL A 240 -18.99 7.20 27.06
N GLU A 241 -19.56 8.33 26.68
CA GLU A 241 -20.00 8.63 25.32
C GLU A 241 -18.87 8.74 24.30
N ASN A 242 -17.62 8.79 24.76
CA ASN A 242 -16.41 8.79 23.91
C ASN A 242 -15.87 7.37 23.66
N LEU A 243 -16.53 6.31 24.14
CA LEU A 243 -16.27 4.96 23.66
C LEU A 243 -16.64 4.89 22.17
N LEU A 244 -15.67 4.53 21.34
CA LEU A 244 -15.85 4.44 19.89
C LEU A 244 -16.36 3.04 19.52
N SER A 245 -17.60 2.94 19.05
CA SER A 245 -18.26 1.67 18.77
C SER A 245 -18.48 0.83 20.06
N ASP A 246 -18.61 -0.49 19.93
CA ASP A 246 -18.87 -1.39 21.03
C ASP A 246 -17.59 -1.74 21.82
N ARG A 247 -17.76 -2.11 23.10
CA ARG A 247 -16.70 -2.69 23.94
C ARG A 247 -16.11 -3.91 23.25
N GLN A 248 -14.79 -4.08 23.29
CA GLN A 248 -14.00 -5.14 22.65
C GLN A 248 -14.00 -5.11 21.10
N ASN A 249 -14.51 -4.06 20.47
CA ASN A 249 -14.48 -3.91 19.02
C ASN A 249 -13.22 -3.16 18.51
N GLY A 250 -12.36 -2.70 19.42
CA GLY A 250 -11.19 -1.87 19.08
C GLY A 250 -10.20 -2.56 18.16
N PHE A 251 -9.90 -3.84 18.39
CA PHE A 251 -8.98 -4.57 17.51
C PHE A 251 -9.51 -4.69 16.06
N LYS A 252 -10.83 -4.93 15.91
CA LYS A 252 -11.47 -4.94 14.58
C LYS A 252 -11.40 -3.58 13.90
N ILE A 253 -11.65 -2.49 14.65
CA ILE A 253 -11.47 -1.12 14.17
C ILE A 253 -10.04 -0.93 13.67
N ALA A 254 -9.06 -1.28 14.50
CA ALA A 254 -7.65 -1.13 14.18
C ALA A 254 -7.28 -1.85 12.87
N VAL A 255 -7.64 -3.12 12.71
CA VAL A 255 -7.30 -3.93 11.53
C VAL A 255 -7.95 -3.37 10.25
N ASN A 256 -9.21 -2.96 10.31
CA ASN A 256 -9.91 -2.43 9.14
C ASN A 256 -9.34 -1.07 8.70
N ILE A 257 -9.02 -0.20 9.63
CA ILE A 257 -8.36 1.08 9.35
C ILE A 257 -6.95 0.87 8.78
N LEU A 258 -6.20 -0.10 9.32
CA LEU A 258 -4.88 -0.46 8.79
C LEU A 258 -4.95 -1.02 7.35
N ASN A 259 -6.02 -1.72 6.94
CA ASN A 259 -6.17 -2.15 5.56
C ASN A 259 -6.29 -0.96 4.59
N LEU A 260 -7.03 0.10 4.97
CA LEU A 260 -7.06 1.36 4.23
C LEU A 260 -5.68 2.04 4.20
N GLY A 261 -5.02 2.11 5.36
CA GLY A 261 -3.68 2.66 5.50
C GLY A 261 -2.66 1.97 4.61
N ARG A 262 -2.73 0.64 4.44
CA ARG A 262 -1.85 -0.15 3.56
C ARG A 262 -1.96 0.24 2.10
N ILE A 263 -3.17 0.40 1.58
CA ILE A 263 -3.39 0.82 0.18
C ILE A 263 -2.91 2.27 0.01
N LYS A 264 -3.25 3.16 0.94
CA LYS A 264 -2.80 4.57 0.91
C LYS A 264 -1.28 4.70 1.00
N LEU A 265 -0.62 3.92 1.85
CA LEU A 265 0.83 3.86 1.92
C LEU A 265 1.45 3.49 0.57
N ALA A 266 0.89 2.47 -0.09
CA ALA A 266 1.37 2.06 -1.41
C ALA A 266 1.23 3.21 -2.44
N GLY A 267 0.10 3.93 -2.44
CA GLY A 267 -0.10 5.10 -3.29
C GLY A 267 0.91 6.22 -3.01
N ALA A 268 1.10 6.58 -1.73
CA ALA A 268 2.09 7.58 -1.33
C ALA A 268 3.52 7.17 -1.73
N ALA A 269 3.86 5.88 -1.62
CA ALA A 269 5.15 5.34 -2.04
C ALA A 269 5.39 5.52 -3.56
N ILE A 270 4.36 5.34 -4.38
CA ILE A 270 4.46 5.58 -5.83
C ILE A 270 4.67 7.07 -6.13
N GLY A 271 3.97 7.97 -5.45
CA GLY A 271 4.18 9.42 -5.61
C GLY A 271 5.60 9.86 -5.28
N GLY A 272 6.13 9.41 -4.15
CA GLY A 272 7.54 9.62 -3.78
C GLY A 272 8.53 9.02 -4.78
N SER A 273 8.19 7.87 -5.35
CA SER A 273 8.99 7.21 -6.39
C SER A 273 9.02 8.00 -7.69
N LYS A 274 7.89 8.49 -8.18
CA LYS A 274 7.79 9.32 -9.41
C LYS A 274 8.60 10.59 -9.30
N GLU A 275 8.56 11.26 -8.15
CA GLU A 275 9.36 12.44 -7.87
C GLU A 275 10.87 12.12 -7.83
N THR A 276 11.25 11.03 -7.18
CA THR A 276 12.65 10.55 -7.14
C THR A 276 13.18 10.23 -8.53
N ILE A 277 12.38 9.55 -9.37
CA ILE A 277 12.76 9.27 -10.77
C ILE A 277 12.95 10.55 -11.55
N SER A 278 12.03 11.52 -11.42
CA SER A 278 12.11 12.80 -12.09
C SER A 278 13.41 13.54 -11.76
N LYS A 279 13.76 13.63 -10.47
CA LYS A 279 15.03 14.20 -10.02
C LYS A 279 16.24 13.41 -10.50
N SER A 280 16.17 12.08 -10.54
CA SER A 280 17.25 11.22 -11.03
C SER A 280 17.51 11.44 -12.53
N VAL A 281 16.45 11.58 -13.32
CA VAL A 281 16.55 11.85 -14.78
C VAL A 281 17.13 13.24 -15.02
N GLN A 282 16.65 14.27 -14.32
CA GLN A 282 17.16 15.64 -14.42
C GLN A 282 18.67 15.68 -14.12
N TYR A 283 19.06 15.13 -12.98
CA TYR A 283 20.48 15.07 -12.63
C TYR A 283 21.31 14.29 -13.65
N ALA A 284 20.82 13.16 -14.14
CA ALA A 284 21.53 12.36 -15.14
C ALA A 284 21.71 13.10 -16.47
N ASN A 285 20.77 13.97 -16.85
CA ASN A 285 20.86 14.79 -18.05
C ASN A 285 21.86 15.94 -17.89
N GLU A 286 21.97 16.53 -16.71
CA GLU A 286 22.84 17.66 -16.42
C GLU A 286 24.28 17.23 -16.11
N ARG A 287 24.46 16.16 -15.34
CA ARG A 287 25.75 15.69 -14.87
C ARG A 287 26.60 15.15 -16.01
N GLN A 288 27.79 15.71 -16.19
CA GLN A 288 28.74 15.32 -17.23
C GLN A 288 29.90 14.52 -16.63
N GLN A 289 30.21 13.37 -17.25
CA GLN A 289 31.44 12.61 -17.00
C GLN A 289 31.92 11.98 -18.29
N PHE A 290 33.25 11.87 -18.45
CA PHE A 290 33.87 11.34 -19.68
C PHE A 290 33.37 12.04 -20.96
N GLY A 291 33.18 13.36 -20.87
CA GLY A 291 32.84 14.23 -22.02
C GLY A 291 31.38 14.22 -22.46
N ARG A 292 30.46 13.60 -21.69
CA ARG A 292 29.02 13.60 -22.02
C ARG A 292 28.14 13.41 -20.77
N SER A 293 26.84 13.72 -20.89
CA SER A 293 25.85 13.49 -19.83
C SER A 293 25.82 12.03 -19.41
N ILE A 294 25.68 11.77 -18.11
CA ILE A 294 25.64 10.39 -17.60
C ILE A 294 24.39 9.64 -18.08
N SER A 295 23.30 10.33 -18.43
CA SER A 295 22.10 9.74 -19.05
C SER A 295 22.37 9.02 -20.36
N LYS A 296 23.51 9.25 -21.01
CA LYS A 296 23.93 8.58 -22.26
C LYS A 296 24.63 7.24 -22.05
N TYR A 297 24.92 6.86 -20.79
CA TYR A 297 25.59 5.59 -20.48
C TYR A 297 24.56 4.49 -20.21
N GLY A 298 24.82 3.30 -20.77
CA GLY A 298 23.91 2.15 -20.67
C GLY A 298 23.61 1.75 -19.23
N ALA A 299 24.58 1.83 -18.31
CA ALA A 299 24.38 1.52 -16.90
C ALA A 299 23.37 2.48 -16.21
N ILE A 300 23.43 3.78 -16.53
CA ILE A 300 22.48 4.77 -15.99
C ILE A 300 21.11 4.61 -16.63
N ARG A 301 21.06 4.39 -17.96
CA ARG A 301 19.80 4.12 -18.68
C ARG A 301 19.08 2.88 -18.15
N TYR A 302 19.82 1.84 -17.82
CA TYR A 302 19.28 0.64 -17.17
C TYR A 302 18.59 0.99 -15.86
N LYS A 303 19.26 1.74 -14.94
CA LYS A 303 18.71 2.14 -13.66
C LYS A 303 17.44 2.99 -13.79
N ILE A 304 17.46 3.99 -14.66
CA ILE A 304 16.29 4.84 -14.94
C ILE A 304 15.11 4.01 -15.46
N ALA A 305 15.36 3.08 -16.39
CA ALA A 305 14.30 2.21 -16.92
C ALA A 305 13.72 1.28 -15.83
N GLU A 306 14.58 0.63 -15.03
CA GLU A 306 14.16 -0.27 -13.96
C GLU A 306 13.30 0.43 -12.91
N GLN A 307 13.68 1.65 -12.50
CA GLN A 307 12.86 2.46 -11.61
C GLN A 307 11.45 2.67 -12.19
N ALA A 308 11.35 3.09 -13.45
CA ALA A 308 10.07 3.36 -14.10
C ALA A 308 9.22 2.09 -14.31
N ILE A 309 9.83 0.98 -14.73
CA ILE A 309 9.15 -0.32 -14.92
C ILE A 309 8.46 -0.77 -13.62
N ARG A 310 9.18 -0.72 -12.50
CA ARG A 310 8.66 -1.14 -11.19
C ARG A 310 7.54 -0.22 -10.70
N VAL A 311 7.69 1.09 -10.90
CA VAL A 311 6.67 2.08 -10.53
C VAL A 311 5.41 1.87 -11.36
N TYR A 312 5.53 1.74 -12.68
CA TYR A 312 4.40 1.53 -13.59
C TYR A 312 3.61 0.26 -13.25
N ALA A 313 4.30 -0.84 -12.96
CA ALA A 313 3.67 -2.10 -12.58
C ALA A 313 2.99 -2.01 -11.20
N SER A 314 3.64 -1.37 -10.21
CA SER A 314 3.07 -1.16 -8.89
C SER A 314 1.83 -0.27 -8.93
N GLU A 315 1.87 0.81 -9.68
CA GLU A 315 0.75 1.73 -9.90
C GLU A 315 -0.47 1.00 -10.48
N ALA A 316 -0.27 0.16 -11.50
CA ALA A 316 -1.34 -0.67 -12.07
C ALA A 316 -2.00 -1.57 -11.01
N ALA A 317 -1.22 -2.20 -10.15
CA ALA A 317 -1.73 -3.05 -9.07
C ALA A 317 -2.48 -2.25 -7.99
N ILE A 318 -1.98 -1.08 -7.60
CA ILE A 318 -2.56 -0.21 -6.58
C ILE A 318 -3.92 0.32 -7.04
N TYR A 319 -4.02 0.85 -8.25
CA TYR A 319 -5.29 1.39 -8.76
C TYR A 319 -6.32 0.31 -9.06
N ARG A 320 -5.89 -0.88 -9.50
CA ARG A 320 -6.78 -2.04 -9.58
C ARG A 320 -7.34 -2.41 -8.21
N ALA A 321 -6.51 -2.49 -7.18
CA ALA A 321 -6.97 -2.78 -5.81
C ALA A 321 -7.92 -1.70 -5.30
N SER A 322 -7.63 -0.43 -5.57
CA SER A 322 -8.46 0.71 -5.17
C SER A 322 -9.83 0.69 -5.83
N GLN A 323 -9.87 0.42 -7.15
CA GLN A 323 -11.14 0.29 -7.89
C GLN A 323 -11.96 -0.89 -7.41
N ASN A 324 -11.33 -2.04 -7.13
CA ASN A 324 -12.02 -3.21 -6.59
C ASN A 324 -12.71 -2.91 -5.25
N VAL A 325 -12.07 -2.13 -4.37
CA VAL A 325 -12.66 -1.67 -3.10
C VAL A 325 -13.85 -0.75 -3.38
N GLU A 326 -13.71 0.17 -4.32
CA GLU A 326 -14.78 1.11 -4.70
C GLU A 326 -16.00 0.38 -5.30
N ASP A 327 -15.77 -0.56 -6.21
CA ASP A 327 -16.84 -1.34 -6.86
C ASP A 327 -17.58 -2.24 -5.86
N ALA A 328 -16.85 -2.87 -4.94
CA ALA A 328 -17.46 -3.63 -3.85
C ALA A 328 -18.31 -2.74 -2.95
N THR A 329 -17.81 -1.55 -2.62
CA THR A 329 -18.55 -0.57 -1.82
C THR A 329 -19.84 -0.15 -2.49
N LYS A 330 -19.78 0.24 -3.77
CA LYS A 330 -20.97 0.61 -4.57
C LYS A 330 -21.98 -0.53 -4.66
N SER A 331 -21.51 -1.75 -4.88
CA SER A 331 -22.37 -2.94 -4.93
C SER A 331 -23.08 -3.19 -3.60
N LEU A 332 -22.41 -3.02 -2.47
CA LEU A 332 -22.98 -3.19 -1.14
C LEU A 332 -24.02 -2.10 -0.82
N ILE A 333 -23.76 -0.85 -1.20
CA ILE A 333 -24.71 0.28 -1.07
C ILE A 333 -25.95 0.01 -1.93
N ALA A 334 -25.77 -0.40 -3.18
CA ALA A 334 -26.87 -0.77 -4.06
C ALA A 334 -27.71 -1.94 -3.50
N GLY A 335 -27.09 -2.83 -2.73
CA GLY A 335 -27.74 -3.90 -1.96
C GLY A 335 -28.45 -3.45 -0.68
N GLY A 336 -28.48 -2.13 -0.37
CA GLY A 336 -29.17 -1.55 0.79
C GLY A 336 -28.32 -1.45 2.06
N MET A 337 -26.99 -1.64 1.97
CA MET A 337 -26.09 -1.47 3.12
C MET A 337 -25.85 0.02 3.39
N ASP A 338 -25.76 0.39 4.66
CA ASP A 338 -25.31 1.73 5.08
C ASP A 338 -23.92 2.05 4.50
N GLU A 339 -23.72 3.29 4.05
CA GLU A 339 -22.51 3.69 3.32
C GLU A 339 -21.22 3.46 4.12
N ALA A 340 -21.19 3.84 5.41
CA ALA A 340 -20.01 3.66 6.24
C ALA A 340 -19.68 2.17 6.43
N LYS A 341 -20.71 1.34 6.64
CA LYS A 341 -20.55 -0.12 6.73
C LYS A 341 -20.12 -0.73 5.40
N ALA A 342 -20.65 -0.25 4.28
CA ALA A 342 -20.29 -0.70 2.94
C ALA A 342 -18.82 -0.41 2.62
N LYS A 343 -18.33 0.79 2.96
CA LYS A 343 -16.91 1.16 2.81
C LYS A 343 -15.99 0.24 3.60
N LEU A 344 -16.30 0.00 4.87
CA LEU A 344 -15.53 -0.93 5.70
C LEU A 344 -15.55 -2.36 5.16
N LYS A 345 -16.72 -2.83 4.72
CA LYS A 345 -16.88 -4.17 4.18
C LYS A 345 -16.17 -4.35 2.84
N GLY A 346 -16.21 -3.33 1.98
CA GLY A 346 -15.45 -3.31 0.72
C GLY A 346 -13.95 -3.45 0.96
N VAL A 347 -13.40 -2.69 1.90
CA VAL A 347 -11.98 -2.80 2.26
C VAL A 347 -11.64 -4.16 2.88
N GLU A 348 -12.47 -4.66 3.80
CA GLU A 348 -12.28 -6.00 4.41
C GLU A 348 -12.25 -7.09 3.34
N GLN A 349 -13.08 -6.94 2.29
CA GLN A 349 -13.15 -7.89 1.19
C GLN A 349 -11.82 -7.95 0.42
N PHE A 350 -11.09 -6.84 0.27
CA PHE A 350 -9.83 -6.76 -0.46
C PHE A 350 -8.60 -6.60 0.46
N ALA A 351 -8.69 -7.11 1.69
CA ALA A 351 -7.57 -7.08 2.64
C ALA A 351 -6.32 -7.84 2.15
N VAL A 352 -6.50 -8.87 1.31
CA VAL A 352 -5.40 -9.60 0.66
C VAL A 352 -4.64 -8.68 -0.28
N GLU A 353 -5.34 -8.01 -1.18
CA GLU A 353 -4.77 -7.07 -2.15
C GLU A 353 -4.14 -5.86 -1.44
N ALA A 354 -4.74 -5.38 -0.34
CA ALA A 354 -4.17 -4.33 0.48
C ALA A 354 -2.79 -4.71 1.05
N ALA A 355 -2.64 -5.95 1.52
CA ALA A 355 -1.36 -6.47 1.98
C ALA A 355 -0.35 -6.61 0.83
N ILE A 356 -0.78 -7.12 -0.32
CA ILE A 356 0.05 -7.27 -1.54
C ILE A 356 0.61 -5.91 -1.98
N VAL A 357 -0.25 -4.91 -2.19
CA VAL A 357 0.20 -3.61 -2.72
C VAL A 357 1.06 -2.84 -1.72
N LYS A 358 0.82 -3.01 -0.41
CA LYS A 358 1.67 -2.42 0.63
C LYS A 358 3.09 -2.94 0.57
N VAL A 359 3.25 -4.25 0.47
CA VAL A 359 4.59 -4.88 0.36
C VAL A 359 5.26 -4.41 -0.92
N HIS A 360 4.61 -4.58 -2.06
CA HIS A 360 5.20 -4.27 -3.35
C HIS A 360 5.53 -2.77 -3.49
N GLY A 361 4.59 -1.86 -3.17
CA GLY A 361 4.79 -0.42 -3.30
C GLY A 361 5.92 0.11 -2.40
N SER A 362 6.01 -0.36 -1.16
CA SER A 362 7.08 0.04 -0.24
C SER A 362 8.46 -0.48 -0.65
N GLU A 363 8.55 -1.68 -1.25
CA GLU A 363 9.80 -2.24 -1.77
C GLU A 363 10.22 -1.59 -3.09
N VAL A 364 9.25 -1.19 -3.91
CA VAL A 364 9.52 -0.37 -5.11
C VAL A 364 10.10 0.99 -4.73
N LEU A 365 9.52 1.68 -3.74
CA LEU A 365 10.06 2.95 -3.25
C LEU A 365 11.50 2.77 -2.74
N ASP A 366 11.76 1.73 -1.95
CA ASP A 366 13.10 1.43 -1.44
C ASP A 366 14.11 1.25 -2.57
N TYR A 367 13.77 0.48 -3.60
CA TYR A 367 14.59 0.31 -4.79
C TYR A 367 14.83 1.63 -5.54
N VAL A 368 13.78 2.43 -5.73
CA VAL A 368 13.86 3.69 -6.48
C VAL A 368 14.76 4.71 -5.78
N VAL A 369 14.64 4.86 -4.47
CA VAL A 369 15.46 5.83 -3.73
C VAL A 369 16.92 5.37 -3.64
N ASP A 370 17.17 4.06 -3.49
CA ASP A 370 18.53 3.49 -3.49
C ASP A 370 19.23 3.74 -4.83
N GLU A 371 18.55 3.47 -5.93
CA GLU A 371 19.08 3.77 -7.27
C GLU A 371 19.17 5.28 -7.54
N GLY A 372 18.32 6.09 -6.91
CA GLY A 372 18.44 7.55 -6.92
C GLY A 372 19.74 8.02 -6.30
N VAL A 373 20.08 7.54 -5.12
CA VAL A 373 21.38 7.79 -4.46
C VAL A 373 22.52 7.34 -5.37
N GLN A 374 22.42 6.17 -5.97
CA GLN A 374 23.45 5.60 -6.82
C GLN A 374 23.67 6.42 -8.12
N ILE A 375 22.59 6.92 -8.75
CA ILE A 375 22.66 7.78 -9.95
C ILE A 375 23.34 9.11 -9.60
N TYR A 376 23.05 9.68 -8.43
CA TYR A 376 23.69 10.92 -7.96
C TYR A 376 25.17 10.72 -7.57
N GLY A 377 25.60 9.48 -7.35
CA GLY A 377 26.97 9.17 -6.93
C GLY A 377 27.33 9.83 -5.59
N GLY A 378 28.52 10.42 -5.46
CA GLY A 378 28.92 11.10 -4.21
C GLY A 378 27.96 12.20 -3.74
N MET A 379 27.31 12.90 -4.67
CA MET A 379 26.26 13.89 -4.33
C MET A 379 25.02 13.23 -3.71
N GLY A 380 24.67 12.02 -4.09
CA GLY A 380 23.55 11.28 -3.50
C GLY A 380 23.78 10.90 -2.04
N TYR A 381 25.02 10.83 -1.62
CA TYR A 381 25.40 10.57 -0.22
C TYR A 381 25.54 11.84 0.62
N SER A 382 25.54 13.02 -0.02
CA SER A 382 25.55 14.31 0.66
C SER A 382 24.16 14.70 1.12
N ALA A 383 24.04 15.20 2.35
CA ALA A 383 22.78 15.74 2.87
C ALA A 383 22.35 17.05 2.18
N GLU A 384 23.19 17.63 1.32
CA GLU A 384 22.88 18.80 0.49
C GLU A 384 22.02 18.43 -0.75
N ALA A 385 21.98 17.15 -1.11
CA ALA A 385 21.21 16.65 -2.24
C ALA A 385 19.88 15.99 -1.80
N PRO A 386 18.85 15.99 -2.64
CA PRO A 386 17.53 15.49 -2.24
C PRO A 386 17.47 13.98 -1.96
N MET A 387 18.44 13.22 -2.46
CA MET A 387 18.42 11.75 -2.38
C MET A 387 18.69 11.21 -0.99
N ASP A 388 19.51 11.88 -0.18
CA ASP A 388 19.72 11.54 1.22
C ASP A 388 18.39 11.51 2.00
N ARG A 389 17.61 12.58 1.91
CA ARG A 389 16.28 12.67 2.55
C ARG A 389 15.34 11.59 2.01
N ALA A 390 15.22 11.46 0.70
CA ALA A 390 14.35 10.48 0.07
C ALA A 390 14.66 9.05 0.54
N TYR A 391 15.95 8.69 0.58
CA TYR A 391 16.41 7.38 1.03
C TYR A 391 16.06 7.09 2.50
N ARG A 392 16.34 8.05 3.40
CA ARG A 392 16.04 7.91 4.83
C ARG A 392 14.54 7.84 5.10
N ASP A 393 13.74 8.67 4.43
CA ASP A 393 12.29 8.72 4.61
C ASP A 393 11.60 7.46 4.07
N ALA A 394 12.11 6.87 2.99
CA ALA A 394 11.55 5.66 2.41
C ALA A 394 11.63 4.45 3.37
N ARG A 395 12.66 4.39 4.21
CA ARG A 395 12.98 3.17 4.99
C ARG A 395 11.86 2.71 5.91
N ILE A 396 11.10 3.62 6.49
CA ILE A 396 10.03 3.30 7.44
C ILE A 396 8.85 2.57 6.78
N ASN A 397 8.63 2.77 5.47
CA ASN A 397 7.48 2.21 4.75
C ASN A 397 7.44 0.68 4.75
N ARG A 398 8.57 0.01 4.94
CA ARG A 398 8.64 -1.45 5.09
C ARG A 398 8.37 -1.93 6.52
N ILE A 399 8.23 -1.00 7.49
CA ILE A 399 8.09 -1.32 8.93
C ILE A 399 6.68 -1.03 9.43
N PHE A 400 6.17 0.22 9.29
CA PHE A 400 4.85 0.59 9.80
C PHE A 400 3.70 0.03 8.93
N GLU A 401 2.46 0.13 9.40
CA GLU A 401 1.25 -0.48 8.82
C GLU A 401 1.35 -2.03 8.74
N GLY A 402 2.08 -2.62 9.69
CA GLY A 402 2.53 -4.00 9.68
C GLY A 402 3.80 -4.17 8.83
N THR A 403 4.82 -4.86 9.38
CA THR A 403 6.05 -5.10 8.61
C THR A 403 5.75 -5.84 7.32
N ASN A 404 6.64 -5.76 6.34
CA ASN A 404 6.44 -6.46 5.07
C ASN A 404 6.36 -7.97 5.26
N GLU A 405 7.09 -8.52 6.25
CA GLU A 405 7.01 -9.93 6.64
C GLU A 405 5.62 -10.29 7.17
N ILE A 406 5.06 -9.46 8.06
CA ILE A 406 3.69 -9.64 8.58
C ILE A 406 2.66 -9.58 7.44
N ASN A 407 2.79 -8.63 6.52
CA ASN A 407 1.86 -8.52 5.39
C ASN A 407 1.98 -9.72 4.42
N ARG A 408 3.19 -10.27 4.19
CA ARG A 408 3.37 -11.50 3.44
C ARG A 408 2.65 -12.68 4.10
N MET A 409 2.84 -12.88 5.39
CA MET A 409 2.15 -13.94 6.14
C MET A 409 0.62 -13.72 6.12
N LEU A 410 0.16 -12.49 6.31
CA LEU A 410 -1.28 -12.16 6.23
C LEU A 410 -1.87 -12.47 4.85
N THR A 411 -1.15 -12.22 3.77
CA THR A 411 -1.60 -12.53 2.40
C THR A 411 -2.00 -14.00 2.28
N VAL A 412 -1.12 -14.92 2.71
CA VAL A 412 -1.39 -16.36 2.64
C VAL A 412 -2.45 -16.79 3.66
N ASP A 413 -2.33 -16.34 4.92
CA ASP A 413 -3.26 -16.69 6.00
C ASP A 413 -4.71 -16.29 5.67
N MET A 414 -4.93 -15.08 5.16
CA MET A 414 -6.27 -14.61 4.79
C MET A 414 -6.87 -15.43 3.64
N MET A 415 -6.07 -15.80 2.64
CA MET A 415 -6.53 -16.64 1.53
C MET A 415 -6.90 -18.04 2.00
N LEU A 416 -6.07 -18.64 2.87
CA LEU A 416 -6.35 -19.97 3.43
C LEU A 416 -7.60 -19.94 4.32
N LYS A 417 -7.77 -18.94 5.17
CA LYS A 417 -8.97 -18.77 6.01
C LYS A 417 -10.25 -18.64 5.18
N ARG A 418 -10.21 -17.89 4.08
CA ARG A 418 -11.35 -17.78 3.14
C ARG A 418 -11.64 -19.11 2.45
N ALA A 419 -10.59 -19.84 2.05
CA ALA A 419 -10.77 -21.17 1.46
C ALA A 419 -11.40 -22.14 2.46
N MET A 420 -10.96 -22.16 3.70
CA MET A 420 -11.53 -23.01 4.77
C MET A 420 -12.99 -22.67 5.09
N LYS A 421 -13.40 -21.40 4.93
CA LYS A 421 -14.80 -20.96 5.10
C LYS A 421 -15.68 -21.18 3.87
N GLY A 422 -15.11 -21.66 2.76
CA GLY A 422 -15.82 -21.81 1.48
C GLY A 422 -16.12 -20.49 0.75
N GLU A 423 -15.46 -19.39 1.17
CA GLU A 423 -15.60 -18.07 0.55
C GLU A 423 -14.73 -17.92 -0.70
N LEU A 424 -13.67 -18.74 -0.84
CA LEU A 424 -12.72 -18.76 -1.95
C LEU A 424 -12.38 -20.21 -2.31
N ASP A 425 -12.80 -20.67 -3.49
CA ASP A 425 -12.51 -22.05 -3.93
C ASP A 425 -11.09 -22.17 -4.48
N LEU A 426 -10.12 -22.44 -3.61
CA LEU A 426 -8.73 -22.73 -4.01
C LEU A 426 -8.46 -24.21 -4.26
N MET A 427 -9.26 -25.11 -3.67
CA MET A 427 -8.99 -26.55 -3.70
C MET A 427 -9.23 -27.15 -5.08
N GLY A 428 -10.37 -26.83 -5.71
CA GLY A 428 -10.69 -27.33 -7.05
C GLY A 428 -9.63 -26.96 -8.09
N PRO A 429 -9.30 -25.65 -8.25
CA PRO A 429 -8.23 -25.22 -9.14
C PRO A 429 -6.84 -25.81 -8.82
N ALA A 430 -6.46 -25.97 -7.54
CA ALA A 430 -5.18 -26.58 -7.19
C ALA A 430 -5.13 -28.07 -7.59
N GLN A 431 -6.23 -28.83 -7.39
CA GLN A 431 -6.34 -30.21 -7.85
C GLN A 431 -6.29 -30.32 -9.38
N ALA A 432 -6.94 -29.39 -10.10
CA ALA A 432 -6.89 -29.35 -11.56
C ALA A 432 -5.44 -29.13 -12.07
N VAL A 433 -4.68 -28.24 -11.44
CA VAL A 433 -3.27 -28.02 -11.78
C VAL A 433 -2.43 -29.26 -11.47
N ALA A 434 -2.65 -29.95 -10.35
CA ALA A 434 -1.96 -31.19 -10.02
C ALA A 434 -2.25 -32.29 -11.07
N ALA A 435 -3.48 -32.42 -11.52
CA ALA A 435 -3.86 -33.35 -12.59
C ALA A 435 -3.20 -32.97 -13.93
N GLU A 436 -3.13 -31.68 -14.27
CA GLU A 436 -2.46 -31.19 -15.50
C GLU A 436 -0.96 -31.53 -15.53
N LEU A 437 -0.28 -31.55 -14.38
CA LEU A 437 1.13 -31.93 -14.30
C LEU A 437 1.38 -33.39 -14.75
N MET A 438 0.40 -34.24 -14.52
CA MET A 438 0.49 -35.68 -14.86
C MET A 438 -0.01 -35.96 -16.29
N ALA A 439 -0.65 -34.98 -16.94
CA ALA A 439 -1.19 -35.10 -18.28
C ALA A 439 -0.11 -34.81 -19.36
N VAL A 440 -0.31 -35.38 -20.54
CA VAL A 440 0.51 -35.03 -21.72
C VAL A 440 0.23 -33.59 -22.08
N PRO A 441 1.26 -32.75 -22.30
CA PRO A 441 1.06 -31.36 -22.69
C PRO A 441 0.27 -31.27 -23.99
N ASP A 442 -0.73 -30.37 -24.01
CA ASP A 442 -1.42 -30.00 -25.24
C ASP A 442 -0.53 -29.05 -26.04
N PHE A 443 -0.23 -29.41 -27.28
CA PHE A 443 0.57 -28.63 -28.23
C PHE A 443 -0.29 -27.95 -29.29
N SER A 444 -1.62 -27.83 -29.08
CA SER A 444 -2.49 -27.11 -29.98
C SER A 444 -2.02 -25.64 -30.12
N THR A 445 -1.95 -25.19 -31.36
CA THR A 445 -1.60 -23.79 -31.68
C THR A 445 -2.83 -22.92 -31.42
N GLU A 446 -2.82 -22.13 -30.35
CA GLU A 446 -3.78 -21.02 -30.15
C GLU A 446 -3.47 -19.89 -31.15
N GLU A 447 -4.50 -19.18 -31.60
CA GLU A 447 -4.31 -17.97 -32.44
C GLU A 447 -3.41 -16.97 -31.70
N THR A 448 -2.36 -16.54 -32.39
CA THR A 448 -1.38 -15.61 -31.83
C THR A 448 -1.91 -14.18 -31.97
N THR A 449 -2.41 -13.61 -30.88
CA THR A 449 -2.75 -12.20 -30.76
C THR A 449 -1.59 -11.42 -30.14
N LEU A 450 -1.66 -10.08 -30.15
CA LEU A 450 -0.60 -9.17 -29.65
C LEU A 450 -0.08 -9.53 -28.25
N LEU A 451 -0.93 -9.99 -27.34
CA LEU A 451 -0.61 -10.25 -25.91
C LEU A 451 -0.85 -11.71 -25.49
N SER A 452 -0.99 -12.63 -26.44
CA SER A 452 -1.28 -14.05 -26.15
C SER A 452 -0.18 -14.72 -25.32
N ASN A 453 1.07 -14.40 -25.56
CA ASN A 453 2.20 -14.94 -24.78
C ASN A 453 2.17 -14.43 -23.34
N GLU A 454 1.98 -13.14 -23.13
CA GLU A 454 1.95 -12.54 -21.80
C GLU A 454 0.76 -13.05 -20.97
N LYS A 455 -0.41 -13.22 -21.61
CA LYS A 455 -1.58 -13.88 -20.98
C LYS A 455 -1.28 -15.31 -20.55
N LYS A 456 -0.60 -16.07 -21.41
CA LYS A 456 -0.17 -17.44 -21.11
C LYS A 456 0.84 -17.49 -19.94
N TYR A 457 1.76 -16.53 -19.86
CA TYR A 457 2.71 -16.46 -18.74
C TYR A 457 2.01 -16.18 -17.43
N VAL A 458 1.12 -15.18 -17.38
CA VAL A 458 0.34 -14.87 -16.17
C VAL A 458 -0.53 -16.05 -15.73
N LYS A 459 -1.17 -16.77 -16.67
CA LYS A 459 -1.90 -17.99 -16.38
C LYS A 459 -0.98 -19.08 -15.80
N GLY A 460 0.24 -19.20 -16.32
CA GLY A 460 1.28 -20.07 -15.77
C GLY A 460 1.69 -19.69 -14.35
N PHE A 461 1.82 -18.40 -14.06
CA PHE A 461 2.13 -17.90 -12.71
C PHE A 461 1.05 -18.28 -11.69
N LYS A 462 -0.24 -18.08 -12.05
CA LYS A 462 -1.37 -18.52 -11.22
C LYS A 462 -1.31 -20.02 -10.93
N LYS A 463 -1.03 -20.84 -11.95
CA LYS A 463 -0.85 -22.30 -11.79
C LYS A 463 0.34 -22.65 -10.87
N SER A 464 1.45 -21.91 -10.98
CA SER A 464 2.60 -22.08 -10.09
C SER A 464 2.25 -21.86 -8.62
N VAL A 465 1.52 -20.78 -8.33
CA VAL A 465 1.03 -20.46 -6.98
C VAL A 465 0.14 -21.59 -6.46
N LEU A 466 -0.88 -21.97 -7.24
CA LEU A 466 -1.85 -23.01 -6.85
C LEU A 466 -1.17 -24.38 -6.61
N MET A 467 -0.19 -24.74 -7.43
CA MET A 467 0.58 -25.96 -7.27
C MET A 467 1.39 -25.96 -5.96
N VAL A 468 2.18 -24.91 -5.72
CA VAL A 468 3.07 -24.83 -4.55
C VAL A 468 2.26 -24.69 -3.26
N ALA A 469 1.31 -23.76 -3.22
CA ALA A 469 0.48 -23.51 -2.05
C ALA A 469 -0.41 -24.74 -1.73
N GLY A 470 -1.04 -25.35 -2.75
CA GLY A 470 -1.88 -26.53 -2.58
C GLY A 470 -1.10 -27.72 -2.01
N ALA A 471 0.09 -28.00 -2.54
CA ALA A 471 0.95 -29.07 -2.04
C ALA A 471 1.47 -28.79 -0.62
N ALA A 472 1.88 -27.55 -0.33
CA ALA A 472 2.31 -27.15 1.02
C ALA A 472 1.18 -27.33 2.05
N VAL A 473 -0.04 -26.88 1.74
CA VAL A 473 -1.21 -27.08 2.61
C VAL A 473 -1.49 -28.57 2.85
N GLN A 474 -1.51 -29.37 1.78
CA GLN A 474 -1.79 -30.81 1.88
C GLN A 474 -0.75 -31.55 2.73
N LYS A 475 0.53 -31.19 2.61
CA LYS A 475 1.64 -31.89 3.26
C LYS A 475 1.90 -31.43 4.69
N LEU A 476 1.84 -30.12 4.92
CA LEU A 476 2.17 -29.50 6.20
C LEU A 476 0.95 -29.30 7.10
N MET A 477 -0.24 -29.22 6.52
CA MET A 477 -1.48 -29.06 7.28
C MET A 477 -1.38 -27.93 8.34
N MET A 478 -1.62 -28.24 9.60
CA MET A 478 -1.54 -27.28 10.72
C MET A 478 -0.11 -26.78 11.01
N GLN A 479 0.92 -27.46 10.53
CA GLN A 479 2.31 -27.02 10.71
C GLN A 479 2.68 -25.87 9.76
N LEU A 480 1.97 -25.73 8.63
CA LEU A 480 2.27 -24.69 7.65
C LEU A 480 2.32 -23.28 8.28
N GLY A 481 1.46 -22.99 9.26
CA GLY A 481 1.48 -21.70 9.97
C GLY A 481 2.76 -21.38 10.74
N LYS A 482 3.62 -22.39 10.97
CA LYS A 482 4.92 -22.27 11.65
C LYS A 482 6.09 -22.17 10.67
N GLU A 483 5.88 -22.54 9.41
CA GLU A 483 6.87 -22.55 8.35
C GLU A 483 6.90 -21.21 7.61
N GLN A 484 7.37 -20.16 8.30
CA GLN A 484 7.27 -18.78 7.82
C GLN A 484 8.04 -18.53 6.52
N GLU A 485 9.17 -19.18 6.31
CA GLU A 485 9.96 -19.08 5.07
C GLU A 485 9.20 -19.64 3.86
N ILE A 486 8.43 -20.71 4.05
CA ILE A 486 7.56 -21.27 3.00
C ILE A 486 6.40 -20.30 2.73
N LEU A 487 5.77 -19.77 3.78
CA LEU A 487 4.70 -18.77 3.65
C LEU A 487 5.17 -17.50 2.93
N MET A 488 6.38 -17.01 3.24
CA MET A 488 6.96 -15.84 2.57
C MET A 488 7.23 -16.11 1.09
N ASN A 489 7.78 -17.27 0.74
CA ASN A 489 7.99 -17.65 -0.66
C ASN A 489 6.67 -17.73 -1.44
N ILE A 490 5.63 -18.33 -0.85
CA ILE A 490 4.29 -18.39 -1.46
C ILE A 490 3.71 -16.97 -1.60
N ALA A 491 3.86 -16.12 -0.60
CA ALA A 491 3.41 -14.73 -0.66
C ALA A 491 4.10 -13.95 -1.79
N ASP A 492 5.43 -14.11 -1.96
CA ASP A 492 6.16 -13.47 -3.06
C ASP A 492 5.67 -13.93 -4.43
N MET A 493 5.37 -15.22 -4.59
CA MET A 493 4.75 -15.73 -5.82
C MET A 493 3.37 -15.11 -6.08
N ILE A 494 2.55 -14.94 -5.03
CA ILE A 494 1.21 -14.32 -5.11
C ILE A 494 1.34 -12.85 -5.49
N ILE A 495 2.24 -12.10 -4.84
CA ILE A 495 2.49 -10.67 -5.08
C ILE A 495 2.90 -10.45 -6.54
N GLU A 496 3.92 -11.17 -7.01
CA GLU A 496 4.41 -11.06 -8.39
C GLU A 496 3.33 -11.44 -9.42
N THR A 497 2.51 -12.43 -9.11
CA THR A 497 1.40 -12.85 -9.99
C THR A 497 0.33 -11.75 -10.08
N TYR A 498 -0.07 -11.14 -8.96
CA TYR A 498 -1.07 -10.06 -8.94
C TYR A 498 -0.57 -8.83 -9.70
N VAL A 499 0.67 -8.42 -9.48
CA VAL A 499 1.27 -7.26 -10.14
C VAL A 499 1.45 -7.52 -11.64
N SER A 500 1.91 -8.72 -12.02
CA SER A 500 2.04 -9.13 -13.43
C SER A 500 0.71 -9.09 -14.17
N GLU A 501 -0.36 -9.59 -13.57
CA GLU A 501 -1.69 -9.51 -14.16
C GLU A 501 -2.17 -8.06 -14.25
N SER A 502 -1.95 -7.25 -13.23
CA SER A 502 -2.39 -5.86 -13.20
C SER A 502 -1.72 -5.01 -14.28
N VAL A 503 -0.40 -5.16 -14.47
CA VAL A 503 0.32 -4.42 -15.53
C VAL A 503 -0.05 -4.92 -16.92
N LEU A 504 -0.34 -6.21 -17.09
CA LEU A 504 -0.85 -6.76 -18.37
C LEU A 504 -2.20 -6.17 -18.72
N LEU A 505 -3.14 -6.16 -17.78
CA LEU A 505 -4.49 -5.60 -17.99
C LEU A 505 -4.45 -4.10 -18.29
N ARG A 506 -3.57 -3.34 -17.62
CA ARG A 506 -3.34 -1.92 -17.95
C ARG A 506 -2.83 -1.73 -19.36
N ALA A 507 -1.81 -2.49 -19.77
CA ALA A 507 -1.25 -2.40 -21.11
C ALA A 507 -2.26 -2.82 -22.19
N GLU A 508 -3.03 -3.88 -21.95
CA GLU A 508 -4.08 -4.33 -22.88
C GLU A 508 -5.17 -3.25 -23.06
N LYS A 509 -5.65 -2.67 -21.96
CA LYS A 509 -6.65 -1.60 -22.00
C LYS A 509 -6.11 -0.36 -22.71
N LEU A 510 -4.86 0.02 -22.43
CA LEU A 510 -4.22 1.17 -23.06
C LEU A 510 -4.08 0.98 -24.56
N VAL A 511 -3.71 -0.22 -25.03
CA VAL A 511 -3.66 -0.55 -26.46
C VAL A 511 -5.04 -0.44 -27.10
N ALA A 512 -6.09 -0.92 -26.42
CA ALA A 512 -7.47 -0.77 -26.91
C ALA A 512 -7.92 0.69 -27.01
N MET A 513 -7.43 1.57 -26.11
CA MET A 513 -7.78 3.00 -26.09
C MET A 513 -6.99 3.83 -27.09
N LYS A 514 -5.70 3.60 -27.24
CA LYS A 514 -4.77 4.50 -27.97
C LYS A 514 -4.04 3.83 -29.14
N GLY A 515 -4.16 2.52 -29.30
CA GLY A 515 -3.43 1.73 -30.29
C GLY A 515 -2.02 1.33 -29.84
N GLU A 516 -1.46 0.30 -30.48
CA GLU A 516 -0.17 -0.30 -30.13
C GLU A 516 1.00 0.70 -30.24
N ALA A 517 1.04 1.50 -31.28
CA ALA A 517 2.13 2.45 -31.52
C ALA A 517 2.22 3.53 -30.42
N ALA A 518 1.10 3.98 -29.90
CA ALA A 518 1.03 4.97 -28.82
C ALA A 518 1.31 4.37 -27.43
N ALA A 519 1.23 3.05 -27.29
CA ALA A 519 1.47 2.33 -26.04
C ALA A 519 2.81 1.57 -26.02
N LYS A 520 3.72 1.88 -26.95
CA LYS A 520 4.97 1.10 -27.17
C LYS A 520 5.82 0.97 -25.91
N GLU A 521 6.11 2.06 -25.23
CA GLU A 521 6.95 2.05 -24.04
C GLU A 521 6.26 1.34 -22.86
N GLN A 522 4.94 1.47 -22.75
CA GLN A 522 4.15 0.76 -21.73
C GLN A 522 4.11 -0.76 -22.00
N LEU A 523 4.03 -1.16 -23.26
CA LEU A 523 4.18 -2.57 -23.66
C LEU A 523 5.58 -3.09 -23.32
N ASP A 524 6.62 -2.31 -23.60
CA ASP A 524 8.00 -2.64 -23.23
C ASP A 524 8.14 -2.80 -21.69
N MET A 525 7.56 -1.88 -20.89
CA MET A 525 7.58 -1.97 -19.42
C MET A 525 6.86 -3.22 -18.92
N MET A 526 5.67 -3.51 -19.42
CA MET A 526 4.89 -4.70 -19.07
C MET A 526 5.65 -5.99 -19.41
N ARG A 527 6.22 -6.09 -20.61
CA ARG A 527 6.99 -7.27 -21.05
C ARG A 527 8.23 -7.51 -20.21
N VAL A 528 9.00 -6.46 -19.92
CA VAL A 528 10.17 -6.56 -19.02
C VAL A 528 9.74 -7.02 -17.64
N TYR A 529 8.70 -6.40 -17.05
CA TYR A 529 8.23 -6.76 -15.72
C TYR A 529 7.81 -8.23 -15.63
N ILE A 530 7.01 -8.72 -16.59
CA ILE A 530 6.53 -10.11 -16.62
C ILE A 530 7.69 -11.11 -16.78
N ASN A 531 8.66 -10.81 -17.65
CA ASN A 531 9.84 -11.65 -17.80
C ASN A 531 10.64 -11.78 -16.49
N ASP A 532 10.91 -10.65 -15.85
CA ASP A 532 11.66 -10.62 -14.60
C ASP A 532 10.85 -11.28 -13.45
N ALA A 533 9.52 -11.13 -13.46
CA ALA A 533 8.61 -11.79 -12.50
C ALA A 533 8.64 -13.32 -12.65
N ALA A 534 8.74 -13.85 -13.87
CA ALA A 534 8.86 -15.28 -14.11
C ALA A 534 10.05 -15.90 -13.35
N ASP A 535 11.21 -15.23 -13.37
CA ASP A 535 12.41 -15.68 -12.66
C ASP A 535 12.23 -15.58 -11.13
N ARG A 536 11.62 -14.49 -10.64
CA ARG A 536 11.34 -14.33 -9.20
C ARG A 536 10.37 -15.38 -8.69
N ILE A 537 9.27 -15.63 -9.41
CA ILE A 537 8.29 -16.69 -9.08
C ILE A 537 8.95 -18.07 -9.12
N HIS A 538 9.77 -18.33 -10.14
CA HIS A 538 10.50 -19.59 -10.26
C HIS A 538 11.41 -19.84 -9.05
N LYS A 539 12.19 -18.83 -8.66
CA LYS A 539 13.09 -18.90 -7.50
C LYS A 539 12.32 -19.21 -6.23
N SER A 540 11.28 -18.41 -5.91
CA SER A 540 10.49 -18.58 -4.69
C SER A 540 9.78 -19.93 -4.64
N GLY A 541 9.16 -20.36 -5.75
CA GLY A 541 8.51 -21.66 -5.83
C GLY A 541 9.49 -22.84 -5.67
N LYS A 542 10.67 -22.75 -6.27
CA LYS A 542 11.74 -23.76 -6.11
C LYS A 542 12.21 -23.84 -4.66
N GLU A 543 12.42 -22.72 -3.99
CA GLU A 543 12.85 -22.68 -2.58
C GLU A 543 11.77 -23.29 -1.68
N ALA A 544 10.51 -22.91 -1.86
CA ALA A 544 9.39 -23.50 -1.11
C ALA A 544 9.30 -25.02 -1.31
N ILE A 545 9.29 -25.51 -2.55
CA ILE A 545 9.21 -26.94 -2.87
C ILE A 545 10.34 -27.73 -2.20
N ASN A 546 11.57 -27.22 -2.29
CA ASN A 546 12.73 -27.88 -1.70
C ASN A 546 12.67 -27.98 -0.17
N SER A 547 11.88 -27.12 0.48
CA SER A 547 11.73 -27.11 1.93
C SER A 547 10.77 -28.18 2.46
N PHE A 548 9.76 -28.60 1.67
CA PHE A 548 8.75 -29.53 2.15
C PHE A 548 8.59 -30.81 1.31
N ALA A 549 9.05 -30.84 0.07
CA ALA A 549 8.91 -32.00 -0.82
C ALA A 549 10.20 -32.80 -0.98
N SER A 550 10.08 -34.10 -1.34
CA SER A 550 11.21 -34.99 -1.60
C SER A 550 10.86 -36.04 -2.66
N GLY A 551 11.87 -36.69 -3.24
CA GLY A 551 11.70 -37.79 -4.18
C GLY A 551 11.01 -37.40 -5.49
N ASP A 552 10.10 -38.25 -5.98
CA ASP A 552 9.44 -38.05 -7.28
C ASP A 552 8.42 -36.90 -7.24
N GLU A 553 7.76 -36.67 -6.11
CA GLU A 553 6.87 -35.51 -5.90
C GLU A 553 7.64 -34.19 -6.10
N GLN A 554 8.78 -34.06 -5.44
CA GLN A 554 9.65 -32.88 -5.59
C GLN A 554 10.07 -32.69 -7.04
N ARG A 555 10.50 -33.76 -7.72
CA ARG A 555 10.91 -33.68 -9.13
C ARG A 555 9.78 -33.23 -10.04
N ALA A 556 8.57 -33.78 -9.86
CA ALA A 556 7.40 -33.43 -10.66
C ALA A 556 7.04 -31.95 -10.45
N MET A 557 7.03 -31.45 -9.21
CA MET A 557 6.74 -30.05 -8.91
C MET A 557 7.80 -29.10 -9.48
N LEU A 558 9.10 -29.43 -9.40
CA LEU A 558 10.17 -28.64 -10.00
C LEU A 558 10.09 -28.60 -11.53
N MET A 559 9.64 -29.68 -12.18
CA MET A 559 9.34 -29.70 -13.61
C MET A 559 8.12 -28.80 -13.92
N GLY A 560 7.08 -28.84 -13.10
CA GLY A 560 5.93 -27.95 -13.17
C GLY A 560 6.34 -26.49 -13.07
N MET A 561 7.19 -26.13 -12.11
CA MET A 561 7.73 -24.77 -11.99
C MET A 561 8.42 -24.31 -13.27
N LYS A 562 9.31 -25.13 -13.84
CA LYS A 562 9.96 -24.81 -15.13
C LYS A 562 8.96 -24.61 -16.27
N ARG A 563 7.91 -25.45 -16.33
CA ARG A 563 6.87 -25.36 -17.37
C ARG A 563 6.04 -24.06 -17.22
N PHE A 564 5.57 -23.76 -16.01
CA PHE A 564 4.64 -22.67 -15.75
C PHE A 564 5.30 -21.29 -15.71
N THR A 565 6.61 -21.23 -15.50
CA THR A 565 7.38 -19.98 -15.51
C THR A 565 8.25 -19.79 -16.74
N LYS A 566 8.08 -20.67 -17.77
CA LYS A 566 8.80 -20.52 -19.04
C LYS A 566 8.30 -19.31 -19.80
N THR A 567 9.24 -18.45 -20.23
CA THR A 567 8.99 -17.34 -21.15
C THR A 567 9.76 -17.56 -22.46
N GLU A 568 9.29 -16.98 -23.54
CA GLU A 568 10.03 -16.95 -24.80
C GLU A 568 11.16 -15.90 -24.77
N PRO A 569 12.22 -16.07 -25.55
CA PRO A 569 13.32 -15.12 -25.60
C PRO A 569 12.84 -13.71 -25.93
N PHE A 570 13.26 -12.73 -25.11
CA PHE A 570 12.90 -11.33 -25.25
C PHE A 570 14.12 -10.41 -25.03
N ASN A 571 14.28 -9.41 -25.91
CA ASN A 571 15.39 -8.44 -25.80
C ASN A 571 15.07 -7.33 -24.78
N SER A 572 15.13 -7.68 -23.50
CA SER A 572 14.86 -6.75 -22.40
C SER A 572 15.83 -5.55 -22.34
N THR A 573 17.02 -5.69 -22.90
CA THR A 573 17.99 -4.58 -23.00
C THR A 573 17.50 -3.48 -23.94
N GLU A 574 16.94 -3.85 -25.09
CA GLU A 574 16.39 -2.90 -26.05
C GLU A 574 15.13 -2.21 -25.48
N ALA A 575 14.23 -2.98 -24.88
CA ALA A 575 13.05 -2.44 -24.21
C ALA A 575 13.43 -1.40 -23.13
N ARG A 576 14.38 -1.70 -22.25
CA ARG A 576 14.89 -0.74 -21.24
C ARG A 576 15.51 0.50 -21.89
N ARG A 577 16.17 0.38 -23.05
CA ARG A 577 16.70 1.53 -23.78
C ARG A 577 15.59 2.42 -24.33
N ASN A 578 14.50 1.86 -24.84
CA ASN A 578 13.34 2.61 -25.33
C ASN A 578 12.68 3.38 -24.18
N ILE A 579 12.39 2.71 -23.07
CA ILE A 579 11.80 3.32 -21.87
C ILE A 579 12.67 4.48 -21.35
N SER A 580 13.96 4.23 -21.16
CA SER A 580 14.88 5.27 -20.69
C SER A 580 15.04 6.43 -21.65
N ALA A 581 14.98 6.19 -22.96
CA ALA A 581 15.05 7.25 -23.97
C ALA A 581 13.87 8.21 -23.84
N LYS A 582 12.66 7.72 -23.60
CA LYS A 582 11.47 8.52 -23.38
C LYS A 582 11.61 9.38 -22.13
N LEU A 583 11.97 8.77 -20.98
CA LEU A 583 12.17 9.49 -19.70
C LEU A 583 13.24 10.58 -19.83
N ILE A 584 14.36 10.29 -20.48
CA ILE A 584 15.47 11.23 -20.70
C ILE A 584 15.01 12.41 -21.59
N ALA A 585 14.22 12.15 -22.62
CA ALA A 585 13.69 13.19 -23.52
C ALA A 585 12.68 14.10 -22.80
N GLU A 586 11.79 13.53 -21.99
CA GLU A 586 10.79 14.28 -21.19
C GLU A 586 11.39 14.95 -19.95
N ASN A 587 12.62 14.59 -19.60
CA ASN A 587 13.35 15.09 -18.41
C ASN A 587 12.61 14.90 -17.07
N LYS A 588 11.74 13.89 -16.99
CA LYS A 588 10.93 13.54 -15.81
C LYS A 588 10.28 12.17 -15.98
N TYR A 589 9.63 11.67 -14.92
CA TYR A 589 8.67 10.57 -15.04
C TYR A 589 7.48 11.02 -15.90
N CYS A 590 7.05 10.20 -16.85
CA CYS A 590 6.07 10.60 -17.87
C CYS A 590 5.08 9.49 -18.28
N PHE A 591 4.88 8.46 -17.46
CA PHE A 591 4.00 7.33 -17.76
C PHE A 591 2.79 7.28 -16.84
#